data_c1ece3faa852ea86b9166d0482119130
#
_entry.id   c1ece3faa852ea86b9166d0482119130
#
_cell.length_a   1.000
_cell.length_b   1.000
_cell.length_c   1.000
_cell.angle_alpha   90.00
_cell.angle_beta   90.00
_cell.angle_gamma   90.00
#
_symmetry.space_group_name_H-M   'P 1'
#
loop_
_entity.id
_entity.type
_entity.pdbx_description
1 polymer ?
#
loop_
_entity_poly.entity_id
_entity_poly.type
_entity_poly.pdbx_seq_one_letter_code
_entity_poly.pdbx_strand_id
1 'polypeptide(L)'
;MKKQTALWCLSLLLVMGACTTSSSRKTAGEWAKVPGILKNIVPPVFADTVYDVTDYGAKSDTTFDSRPAILQAISHCNTNGGGTVLIPAGNYFIKGAITLKSNINLHIAEGARLEFSTEAADYLPMVLTKWEGTECFNYSPFIYAYQCTNVAVTGKGTIDGNGSVTFNGWHAIQGPAVDRLRQMGIDSVPVYQRVFGEGHYLRPCMIQFYGCKNVLVEDLKIYDSPFWIIHPVFCDNVTVRNVYIDSNNYNNDGCDPESCTNVLIEGMDFNVGDDGIAIKSGRDQDGWRIGQATENVIIRNCHFARWAITVGSEMSGGVRNIYIEDCKIDSCRNGIYFKSNPDRGGY
;
A
#
# COMPACT_ATOMS: atom_id res chain seq x y z
N MET A 1 -43.15 -75.55 25.58
CA MET A 1 -42.39 -76.30 24.53
C MET A 1 -41.71 -75.29 23.62
N LYS A 2 -40.36 -75.42 23.58
CA LYS A 2 -39.46 -75.02 22.49
C LYS A 2 -39.51 -73.56 21.99
N LYS A 3 -38.56 -72.72 22.42
CA LYS A 3 -37.27 -72.39 21.75
C LYS A 3 -37.44 -71.55 20.48
N GLN A 4 -37.07 -70.27 20.58
CA GLN A 4 -36.13 -69.65 19.61
C GLN A 4 -35.55 -68.38 20.24
N THR A 5 -34.44 -68.58 20.85
CA THR A 5 -33.44 -67.58 21.21
C THR A 5 -32.51 -67.38 19.99
N ALA A 6 -31.94 -66.21 19.93
CA ALA A 6 -30.78 -65.81 19.13
C ALA A 6 -31.03 -65.34 17.71
N LEU A 7 -30.86 -64.03 17.52
CA LEU A 7 -29.95 -63.42 16.55
C LEU A 7 -30.18 -61.89 16.48
N TRP A 8 -29.69 -61.18 17.46
CA TRP A 8 -29.52 -59.71 17.36
C TRP A 8 -28.25 -59.30 18.11
N CYS A 9 -27.11 -59.70 17.58
CA CYS A 9 -25.80 -59.19 17.98
C CYS A 9 -24.86 -59.36 16.79
N LEU A 10 -24.87 -58.48 15.82
CA LEU A 10 -23.74 -58.24 14.91
C LEU A 10 -24.12 -57.19 13.86
N SER A 11 -24.21 -55.94 14.27
CA SER A 11 -24.15 -54.81 13.30
C SER A 11 -23.90 -53.48 13.99
N LEU A 12 -22.90 -53.49 14.90
CA LEU A 12 -22.46 -52.23 15.52
C LEU A 12 -20.93 -52.20 15.60
N LEU A 13 -20.29 -52.34 14.44
CA LEU A 13 -18.82 -52.20 14.34
C LEU A 13 -18.44 -51.94 12.88
N LEU A 14 -18.69 -50.74 12.36
CA LEU A 14 -18.07 -50.23 11.12
C LEU A 14 -18.51 -48.81 10.81
N VAL A 15 -18.41 -47.89 11.79
CA VAL A 15 -18.37 -46.46 11.52
C VAL A 15 -17.39 -45.79 12.49
N MET A 16 -16.16 -46.26 12.47
CA MET A 16 -15.03 -45.51 13.01
C MET A 16 -13.88 -45.65 12.02
N GLY A 17 -13.79 -44.71 11.09
CA GLY A 17 -12.69 -44.74 10.16
C GLY A 17 -12.87 -43.82 8.97
N ALA A 18 -13.21 -42.54 9.22
CA ALA A 18 -13.05 -41.52 8.16
C ALA A 18 -12.99 -40.12 8.77
N CYS A 19 -12.22 -39.92 9.85
CA CYS A 19 -11.57 -38.66 10.09
C CYS A 19 -10.19 -38.71 9.44
N THR A 20 -10.13 -38.91 8.13
CA THR A 20 -8.93 -38.59 7.40
C THR A 20 -8.86 -37.09 7.34
N THR A 21 -7.87 -36.55 8.04
CA THR A 21 -7.29 -35.24 7.82
C THR A 21 -7.38 -34.89 6.34
N SER A 22 -8.27 -33.98 5.97
CA SER A 22 -8.18 -33.30 4.68
C SER A 22 -6.94 -32.42 4.78
N SER A 23 -5.76 -32.97 4.55
CA SER A 23 -4.64 -32.18 4.09
C SER A 23 -5.16 -31.53 2.81
N SER A 24 -5.37 -30.22 2.85
CA SER A 24 -5.72 -29.45 1.67
C SER A 24 -4.71 -29.80 0.59
N ARG A 25 -5.09 -30.61 -0.39
CA ARG A 25 -4.38 -30.69 -1.65
C ARG A 25 -4.46 -29.26 -2.21
N LYS A 26 -3.41 -28.46 -2.00
CA LYS A 26 -3.12 -27.32 -2.84
C LYS A 26 -3.24 -27.88 -4.26
N THR A 27 -4.29 -27.49 -4.96
CA THR A 27 -4.53 -28.01 -6.31
C THR A 27 -3.27 -27.73 -7.11
N ALA A 28 -2.65 -28.74 -7.68
CA ALA A 28 -1.35 -28.69 -8.37
C ALA A 28 -1.37 -27.82 -9.66
N GLY A 29 -2.39 -26.97 -9.82
CA GLY A 29 -2.58 -26.03 -10.93
C GLY A 29 -2.01 -24.65 -10.61
N GLU A 30 -2.86 -23.74 -10.13
CA GLU A 30 -2.54 -22.32 -10.03
C GLU A 30 -1.50 -22.01 -8.92
N TRP A 31 -1.58 -22.67 -7.76
CA TRP A 31 -0.63 -22.50 -6.64
C TRP A 31 0.81 -22.93 -6.99
N ALA A 32 0.99 -23.75 -8.03
CA ALA A 32 2.33 -24.09 -8.51
C ALA A 32 3.10 -22.89 -9.09
N LYS A 33 2.42 -21.81 -9.42
CA LYS A 33 3.02 -20.55 -9.91
C LYS A 33 3.70 -19.75 -8.78
N VAL A 34 3.23 -19.88 -7.53
CA VAL A 34 3.67 -19.05 -6.39
C VAL A 34 5.19 -19.06 -6.18
N PRO A 35 5.89 -20.22 -6.17
CA PRO A 35 7.35 -20.21 -6.02
C PRO A 35 8.07 -19.46 -7.15
N GLY A 36 7.54 -19.53 -8.39
CA GLY A 36 8.07 -18.79 -9.53
C GLY A 36 7.87 -17.28 -9.40
N ILE A 37 6.70 -16.85 -8.89
CA ILE A 37 6.40 -15.45 -8.63
C ILE A 37 7.33 -14.91 -7.54
N LEU A 38 7.44 -15.62 -6.40
CA LEU A 38 8.31 -15.22 -5.29
C LEU A 38 9.78 -15.08 -5.70
N LYS A 39 10.25 -15.90 -6.65
CA LYS A 39 11.62 -15.79 -7.17
C LYS A 39 11.88 -14.48 -7.90
N ASN A 40 10.84 -13.88 -8.48
CA ASN A 40 10.93 -12.58 -9.17
C ASN A 40 10.82 -11.39 -8.23
N ILE A 41 10.38 -11.62 -6.99
CA ILE A 41 10.21 -10.57 -5.99
C ILE A 41 11.46 -10.56 -5.10
N VAL A 42 12.38 -9.66 -5.43
CA VAL A 42 13.67 -9.54 -4.73
C VAL A 42 13.79 -8.12 -4.16
N PRO A 43 13.81 -7.95 -2.84
CA PRO A 43 14.00 -6.63 -2.24
C PRO A 43 15.27 -5.95 -2.75
N PRO A 44 15.25 -4.61 -2.91
CA PRO A 44 16.43 -3.87 -3.34
C PRO A 44 17.57 -3.99 -2.33
N VAL A 45 18.79 -3.97 -2.85
CA VAL A 45 20.02 -3.90 -2.05
C VAL A 45 20.64 -2.53 -2.27
N PHE A 46 21.13 -1.92 -1.20
CA PHE A 46 21.71 -0.59 -1.20
C PHE A 46 23.22 -0.66 -0.88
N ALA A 47 23.95 0.37 -1.25
CA ALA A 47 25.34 0.53 -0.82
C ALA A 47 25.41 0.69 0.72
N ASP A 48 26.49 0.21 1.32
CA ASP A 48 26.67 0.23 2.80
C ASP A 48 26.90 1.64 3.37
N THR A 49 26.89 2.66 2.54
CA THR A 49 27.09 4.06 2.96
C THR A 49 25.84 4.59 3.64
N VAL A 50 26.05 5.22 4.82
CA VAL A 50 25.00 5.84 5.61
C VAL A 50 25.19 7.36 5.64
N TYR A 51 24.08 8.06 5.46
CA TYR A 51 23.98 9.52 5.50
C TYR A 51 23.02 9.89 6.63
N ASP A 52 23.57 10.26 7.80
CA ASP A 52 22.77 10.68 8.94
C ASP A 52 22.22 12.08 8.70
N VAL A 53 20.90 12.26 8.80
CA VAL A 53 20.24 13.55 8.51
C VAL A 53 20.66 14.66 9.49
N THR A 54 21.16 14.30 10.67
CA THR A 54 21.67 15.28 11.65
C THR A 54 22.95 15.96 11.18
N ASP A 55 23.79 15.30 10.37
CA ASP A 55 24.97 15.88 9.73
C ASP A 55 24.59 16.97 8.70
N TYR A 56 23.34 16.98 8.26
CA TYR A 56 22.74 17.96 7.34
C TYR A 56 21.91 19.01 8.03
N GLY A 57 21.83 18.96 9.38
CA GLY A 57 21.15 19.95 10.20
C GLY A 57 19.75 19.59 10.62
N ALA A 58 19.28 18.34 10.41
CA ALA A 58 18.01 17.88 11.01
C ALA A 58 18.10 17.91 12.54
N LYS A 59 17.01 18.28 13.19
CA LYS A 59 16.93 18.36 14.64
C LYS A 59 15.75 17.58 15.18
N SER A 60 15.97 16.87 16.28
CA SER A 60 14.90 16.27 17.07
C SER A 60 14.12 17.35 17.82
N ASP A 61 13.27 18.06 17.07
CA ASP A 61 12.47 19.19 17.54
C ASP A 61 11.20 19.29 16.71
N THR A 62 10.03 19.21 17.35
CA THR A 62 8.71 19.23 16.68
C THR A 62 8.30 20.62 16.17
N THR A 63 9.12 21.64 16.41
CA THR A 63 8.90 23.01 15.90
C THR A 63 9.89 23.39 14.79
N PHE A 64 10.95 22.59 14.61
CA PHE A 64 11.99 22.82 13.61
C PHE A 64 11.73 21.97 12.36
N ASP A 65 11.62 22.62 11.20
CA ASP A 65 11.47 21.88 9.94
C ASP A 65 12.75 21.15 9.55
N SER A 66 12.75 19.84 9.73
CA SER A 66 13.89 18.96 9.36
C SER A 66 13.84 18.48 7.92
N ARG A 67 12.77 18.78 7.14
CA ARG A 67 12.63 18.37 5.75
C ARG A 67 13.80 18.84 4.85
N PRO A 68 14.28 20.09 4.91
CA PRO A 68 15.41 20.52 4.06
C PRO A 68 16.68 19.67 4.26
N ALA A 69 17.00 19.34 5.51
CA ALA A 69 18.14 18.48 5.84
C ALA A 69 17.98 17.06 5.27
N ILE A 70 16.79 16.48 5.41
CA ILE A 70 16.47 15.16 4.84
C ILE A 70 16.61 15.17 3.31
N LEU A 71 16.07 16.17 2.62
CA LEU A 71 16.18 16.29 1.17
C LEU A 71 17.63 16.50 0.70
N GLN A 72 18.44 17.22 1.47
CA GLN A 72 19.85 17.39 1.20
C GLN A 72 20.62 16.08 1.36
N ALA A 73 20.36 15.31 2.42
CA ALA A 73 20.94 13.99 2.64
C ALA A 73 20.56 13.02 1.50
N ILE A 74 19.28 12.98 1.09
CA ILE A 74 18.81 12.19 -0.05
C ILE A 74 19.54 12.59 -1.34
N SER A 75 19.68 13.89 -1.60
CA SER A 75 20.37 14.37 -2.80
C SER A 75 21.85 13.99 -2.82
N HIS A 76 22.52 14.16 -1.69
CA HIS A 76 23.94 13.81 -1.53
C HIS A 76 24.16 12.29 -1.65
N CYS A 77 23.36 11.49 -0.97
CA CYS A 77 23.37 10.03 -1.07
C CYS A 77 23.19 9.57 -2.53
N ASN A 78 22.18 10.08 -3.24
CA ASN A 78 21.93 9.73 -4.64
C ASN A 78 23.09 10.11 -5.57
N THR A 79 23.68 11.29 -5.39
CA THR A 79 24.81 11.76 -6.22
C THR A 79 26.07 10.89 -6.03
N ASN A 80 26.21 10.28 -4.85
CA ASN A 80 27.34 9.41 -4.51
C ASN A 80 27.04 7.91 -4.72
N GLY A 81 26.08 7.56 -5.54
CA GLY A 81 25.79 6.18 -5.93
C GLY A 81 24.73 5.48 -5.10
N GLY A 82 24.10 6.17 -4.14
CA GLY A 82 23.04 5.61 -3.30
C GLY A 82 23.52 5.13 -1.94
N GLY A 83 22.61 4.57 -1.15
CA GLY A 83 22.84 4.09 0.20
C GLY A 83 21.65 4.31 1.12
N THR A 84 21.92 4.41 2.40
CA THR A 84 20.92 4.63 3.44
C THR A 84 20.94 6.07 3.94
N VAL A 85 19.80 6.76 3.86
CA VAL A 85 19.57 8.04 4.53
C VAL A 85 18.94 7.72 5.87
N LEU A 86 19.70 7.90 6.94
CA LEU A 86 19.32 7.54 8.30
C LEU A 86 18.66 8.72 9.02
N ILE A 87 17.46 8.49 9.51
CA ILE A 87 16.78 9.36 10.48
C ILE A 87 16.93 8.70 11.86
N PRO A 88 17.83 9.18 12.73
CA PRO A 88 18.07 8.57 14.04
C PRO A 88 16.91 8.83 15.01
N ALA A 89 16.92 8.16 16.17
CA ALA A 89 15.91 8.33 17.20
C ALA A 89 15.67 9.81 17.56
N GLY A 90 14.40 10.21 17.66
CA GLY A 90 14.00 11.60 17.93
C GLY A 90 12.66 11.94 17.27
N ASN A 91 12.11 13.11 17.57
CA ASN A 91 10.87 13.60 16.96
C ASN A 91 11.20 14.71 15.96
N TYR A 92 10.80 14.52 14.72
CA TYR A 92 11.14 15.41 13.60
C TYR A 92 9.88 15.97 12.95
N PHE A 93 9.73 17.28 12.96
CA PHE A 93 8.69 17.95 12.18
C PHE A 93 9.11 18.06 10.71
N ILE A 94 8.17 17.69 9.81
CA ILE A 94 8.39 17.64 8.36
C ILE A 94 7.40 18.57 7.66
N LYS A 95 7.89 19.71 7.23
CA LYS A 95 7.08 20.72 6.55
C LYS A 95 6.96 20.43 5.06
N GLY A 96 6.13 19.43 4.73
CA GLY A 96 5.80 19.04 3.36
C GLY A 96 6.43 17.72 2.90
N ALA A 97 6.39 17.46 1.60
CA ALA A 97 6.72 16.16 1.04
C ALA A 97 8.23 15.82 1.09
N ILE A 98 8.55 14.56 1.40
CA ILE A 98 9.87 13.97 1.20
C ILE A 98 9.88 13.28 -0.16
N THR A 99 10.66 13.78 -1.10
CA THR A 99 10.83 13.18 -2.42
C THR A 99 12.06 12.28 -2.45
N LEU A 100 11.85 11.00 -2.73
CA LEU A 100 12.91 10.00 -2.84
C LEU A 100 13.53 9.98 -4.24
N LYS A 101 14.72 9.41 -4.34
CA LYS A 101 15.46 9.20 -5.58
C LYS A 101 15.86 7.72 -5.71
N SER A 102 16.35 7.33 -6.89
CA SER A 102 16.85 5.97 -7.11
C SER A 102 18.01 5.63 -6.19
N ASN A 103 18.12 4.35 -5.84
CA ASN A 103 19.15 3.78 -4.97
C ASN A 103 19.18 4.37 -3.54
N ILE A 104 18.02 4.79 -3.03
CA ILE A 104 17.86 5.36 -1.68
C ILE A 104 17.02 4.45 -0.81
N ASN A 105 17.57 4.12 0.34
CA ASN A 105 16.82 3.62 1.49
C ASN A 105 16.62 4.76 2.50
N LEU A 106 15.41 5.28 2.64
CA LEU A 106 15.05 6.17 3.74
C LEU A 106 14.79 5.31 4.98
N HIS A 107 15.75 5.28 5.90
CA HIS A 107 15.69 4.45 7.10
C HIS A 107 15.30 5.27 8.33
N ILE A 108 14.12 5.01 8.86
CA ILE A 108 13.57 5.65 10.05
C ILE A 108 13.86 4.74 11.25
N ALA A 109 14.87 5.07 12.03
CA ALA A 109 15.36 4.23 13.12
C ALA A 109 14.31 4.01 14.21
N GLU A 110 14.48 2.95 15.01
CA GLU A 110 13.67 2.74 16.20
C GLU A 110 13.76 3.95 17.15
N GLY A 111 12.62 4.46 17.60
CA GLY A 111 12.54 5.68 18.42
C GLY A 111 12.53 6.97 17.59
N ALA A 112 12.65 6.91 16.27
CA ALA A 112 12.41 8.07 15.40
C ALA A 112 10.91 8.21 15.10
N ARG A 113 10.42 9.45 15.09
CA ARG A 113 9.06 9.82 14.69
C ARG A 113 9.10 10.99 13.72
N LEU A 114 8.50 10.81 12.55
CA LEU A 114 8.25 11.87 11.58
C LEU A 114 6.82 12.37 11.77
N GLU A 115 6.66 13.65 12.09
CA GLU A 115 5.38 14.34 12.21
C GLU A 115 5.21 15.29 11.04
N PHE A 116 4.27 14.96 10.14
CA PHE A 116 4.05 15.73 8.92
C PHE A 116 3.16 16.97 9.16
N SER A 117 3.43 18.04 8.40
CA SER A 117 2.66 19.27 8.41
C SER A 117 1.19 19.02 8.05
N THR A 118 0.30 19.75 8.71
CA THR A 118 -1.14 19.77 8.43
C THR A 118 -1.51 20.83 7.38
N GLU A 119 -0.54 21.64 6.93
CA GLU A 119 -0.76 22.71 5.97
C GLU A 119 -0.65 22.19 4.52
N ALA A 120 -1.74 22.24 3.78
CA ALA A 120 -1.78 21.72 2.43
C ALA A 120 -0.79 22.42 1.48
N ALA A 121 -0.55 23.70 1.65
CA ALA A 121 0.41 24.46 0.85
C ALA A 121 1.84 23.91 0.94
N ASP A 122 2.20 23.20 2.01
CA ASP A 122 3.51 22.60 2.19
C ASP A 122 3.75 21.40 1.24
N TYR A 123 2.68 20.87 0.63
CA TYR A 123 2.73 19.75 -0.32
C TYR A 123 2.72 20.20 -1.79
N LEU A 124 3.00 21.49 -2.02
CA LEU A 124 3.24 22.05 -3.33
C LEU A 124 4.75 22.10 -3.65
N PRO A 125 5.17 22.12 -4.91
CA PRO A 125 4.34 22.13 -6.11
C PRO A 125 3.62 20.79 -6.33
N MET A 126 2.54 20.85 -7.13
CA MET A 126 1.80 19.65 -7.56
C MET A 126 2.72 18.68 -8.29
N VAL A 127 2.48 17.40 -8.10
CA VAL A 127 3.18 16.31 -8.79
C VAL A 127 2.20 15.46 -9.58
N LEU A 128 2.72 14.69 -10.55
CA LEU A 128 1.94 13.65 -11.23
C LEU A 128 1.64 12.54 -10.20
N THR A 129 0.38 12.25 -10.01
CA THR A 129 -0.10 11.22 -9.10
C THR A 129 -1.30 10.48 -9.70
N LYS A 130 -1.81 9.51 -9.00
CA LYS A 130 -3.04 8.82 -9.36
C LYS A 130 -4.00 8.89 -8.17
N TRP A 131 -5.20 9.42 -8.41
CA TRP A 131 -6.21 9.61 -7.39
C TRP A 131 -7.45 8.80 -7.72
N GLU A 132 -7.81 7.84 -6.87
CA GLU A 132 -8.88 6.87 -7.11
C GLU A 132 -8.91 6.31 -8.54
N GLY A 133 -7.76 5.82 -9.00
CA GLY A 133 -7.66 5.14 -10.30
C GLY A 133 -7.46 6.05 -11.51
N THR A 134 -7.43 7.38 -11.33
CA THR A 134 -7.31 8.36 -12.41
C THR A 134 -6.06 9.21 -12.26
N GLU A 135 -5.23 9.30 -13.30
CA GLU A 135 -4.01 10.12 -13.30
C GLU A 135 -4.35 11.61 -13.30
N CYS A 136 -3.63 12.38 -12.47
CA CYS A 136 -3.75 13.86 -12.40
C CYS A 136 -2.50 14.49 -11.78
N PHE A 137 -2.39 15.81 -11.87
CA PHE A 137 -1.47 16.62 -11.07
C PHE A 137 -2.21 17.11 -9.83
N ASN A 138 -1.67 16.77 -8.65
CA ASN A 138 -2.26 17.09 -7.36
C ASN A 138 -1.17 17.40 -6.31
N TYR A 139 -1.57 17.75 -5.10
CA TYR A 139 -0.66 17.83 -3.95
C TYR A 139 0.22 16.59 -3.89
N SER A 140 1.51 16.79 -3.59
CA SER A 140 2.44 15.67 -3.46
C SER A 140 2.01 14.72 -2.34
N PRO A 141 2.12 13.40 -2.54
CA PRO A 141 2.13 12.46 -1.42
C PRO A 141 3.19 12.85 -0.39
N PHE A 142 2.97 12.47 0.87
CA PHE A 142 3.87 12.86 1.97
C PHE A 142 5.28 12.30 1.79
N ILE A 143 5.37 11.03 1.37
CA ILE A 143 6.61 10.42 0.87
C ILE A 143 6.35 10.00 -0.56
N TYR A 144 7.14 10.52 -1.49
CA TYR A 144 6.91 10.33 -2.92
C TYR A 144 8.17 9.88 -3.65
N ALA A 145 8.03 8.87 -4.51
CA ALA A 145 9.05 8.42 -5.44
C ALA A 145 8.47 8.36 -6.85
N TYR A 146 9.12 8.99 -7.81
CA TYR A 146 8.69 9.01 -9.20
C TYR A 146 9.76 8.41 -10.11
N GLN A 147 9.40 7.33 -10.83
CA GLN A 147 10.28 6.63 -11.78
C GLN A 147 11.65 6.24 -11.18
N CYS A 148 11.64 5.86 -9.90
CA CYS A 148 12.85 5.44 -9.20
C CYS A 148 13.10 3.93 -9.37
N THR A 149 14.38 3.57 -9.33
CA THR A 149 14.81 2.17 -9.24
C THR A 149 15.56 1.96 -7.92
N ASN A 150 15.34 0.83 -7.25
CA ASN A 150 15.90 0.52 -5.93
C ASN A 150 15.57 1.64 -4.93
N VAL A 151 14.36 1.66 -4.44
CA VAL A 151 13.89 2.68 -3.50
C VAL A 151 13.18 2.02 -2.33
N ALA A 152 13.49 2.49 -1.13
CA ALA A 152 12.90 1.92 0.08
C ALA A 152 12.55 2.97 1.13
N VAL A 153 11.56 2.63 1.97
CA VAL A 153 11.27 3.29 3.25
C VAL A 153 11.24 2.18 4.30
N THR A 154 12.20 2.19 5.21
CA THR A 154 12.40 1.08 6.14
C THR A 154 12.65 1.53 7.58
N GLY A 155 12.75 0.58 8.49
CA GLY A 155 13.13 0.81 9.88
C GLY A 155 11.96 0.73 10.85
N LYS A 156 12.26 0.72 12.15
CA LYS A 156 11.25 0.53 13.21
C LYS A 156 10.67 1.84 13.75
N GLY A 157 10.88 2.92 13.03
CA GLY A 157 10.38 4.23 13.39
C GLY A 157 8.89 4.43 13.07
N THR A 158 8.42 5.62 13.36
CA THR A 158 7.02 6.01 13.23
C THR A 158 6.87 7.10 12.18
N ILE A 159 5.84 6.98 11.35
CA ILE A 159 5.36 8.02 10.44
C ILE A 159 3.97 8.43 10.90
N ASP A 160 3.78 9.72 11.19
CA ASP A 160 2.50 10.30 11.57
C ASP A 160 2.10 11.38 10.55
N GLY A 161 0.99 11.15 9.88
CA GLY A 161 0.50 12.06 8.84
C GLY A 161 -0.30 13.24 9.37
N ASN A 162 -0.73 13.23 10.65
CA ASN A 162 -1.64 14.24 11.20
C ASN A 162 -2.87 14.50 10.29
N GLY A 163 -3.32 13.47 9.56
CA GLY A 163 -4.34 13.56 8.52
C GLY A 163 -5.71 13.95 9.06
N SER A 164 -5.99 13.60 10.32
CA SER A 164 -7.25 13.94 11.01
C SER A 164 -7.43 15.45 11.24
N VAL A 165 -6.34 16.21 11.31
CA VAL A 165 -6.39 17.64 11.63
C VAL A 165 -6.98 18.46 10.48
N THR A 166 -6.52 18.23 9.25
CA THR A 166 -6.95 19.01 8.07
C THR A 166 -7.56 18.13 6.98
N PHE A 167 -6.82 17.14 6.54
CA PHE A 167 -7.13 16.41 5.29
C PHE A 167 -8.38 15.53 5.41
N ASN A 168 -8.61 14.92 6.57
CA ASN A 168 -9.81 14.09 6.76
C ASN A 168 -11.10 14.89 6.56
N GLY A 169 -11.11 16.17 6.97
CA GLY A 169 -12.24 17.09 6.76
C GLY A 169 -12.52 17.38 5.28
N TRP A 170 -11.53 17.26 4.40
CA TRP A 170 -11.71 17.47 2.96
C TRP A 170 -12.64 16.45 2.31
N HIS A 171 -12.83 15.29 2.91
CA HIS A 171 -13.79 14.30 2.45
C HIS A 171 -15.20 14.89 2.27
N ALA A 172 -15.61 15.82 3.13
CA ALA A 172 -16.93 16.43 3.08
C ALA A 172 -17.10 17.44 1.92
N ILE A 173 -16.01 17.97 1.36
CA ILE A 173 -16.03 19.07 0.38
C ILE A 173 -15.34 18.72 -0.94
N GLN A 174 -14.68 17.58 -1.05
CA GLN A 174 -13.93 17.16 -2.26
C GLN A 174 -14.84 16.78 -3.44
N GLY A 175 -16.14 16.54 -3.22
CA GLY A 175 -17.07 15.98 -4.22
C GLY A 175 -16.96 16.60 -5.61
N PRO A 176 -17.04 17.93 -5.77
CA PRO A 176 -16.95 18.57 -7.09
C PRO A 176 -15.63 18.30 -7.83
N ALA A 177 -14.51 18.20 -7.10
CA ALA A 177 -13.21 17.88 -7.69
C ALA A 177 -13.12 16.39 -8.10
N VAL A 178 -13.68 15.52 -7.29
CA VAL A 178 -13.80 14.07 -7.60
C VAL A 178 -14.59 13.85 -8.87
N ASP A 179 -15.77 14.47 -8.98
CA ASP A 179 -16.64 14.34 -10.15
C ASP A 179 -15.95 14.90 -11.41
N ARG A 180 -15.28 16.05 -11.28
CA ARG A 180 -14.50 16.65 -12.37
C ARG A 180 -13.37 15.73 -12.81
N LEU A 181 -12.57 15.17 -11.91
CA LEU A 181 -11.47 14.28 -12.27
C LEU A 181 -11.99 13.03 -12.97
N ARG A 182 -13.04 12.42 -12.45
CA ARG A 182 -13.69 11.25 -13.05
C ARG A 182 -14.18 11.54 -14.46
N GLN A 183 -14.86 12.68 -14.66
CA GLN A 183 -15.32 13.09 -15.97
C GLN A 183 -14.16 13.34 -16.94
N MET A 184 -13.06 13.97 -16.49
CA MET A 184 -11.87 14.15 -17.32
C MET A 184 -11.23 12.82 -17.72
N GLY A 185 -11.29 11.79 -16.85
CA GLY A 185 -10.88 10.42 -17.20
C GLY A 185 -11.76 9.83 -18.29
N ILE A 186 -13.09 9.91 -18.13
CA ILE A 186 -14.09 9.45 -19.10
C ILE A 186 -13.89 10.13 -20.47
N ASP A 187 -13.72 11.43 -20.48
CA ASP A 187 -13.54 12.23 -21.70
C ASP A 187 -12.14 12.12 -22.30
N SER A 188 -11.26 11.29 -21.69
CA SER A 188 -9.85 11.12 -22.11
C SER A 188 -9.09 12.45 -22.24
N VAL A 189 -9.39 13.41 -21.36
CA VAL A 189 -8.64 14.68 -21.27
C VAL A 189 -7.16 14.35 -21.01
N PRO A 190 -6.21 14.96 -21.74
CA PRO A 190 -4.79 14.72 -21.51
C PRO A 190 -4.37 14.94 -20.06
N VAL A 191 -3.57 14.05 -19.49
CA VAL A 191 -3.19 14.04 -18.07
C VAL A 191 -2.61 15.38 -17.62
N TYR A 192 -1.77 16.03 -18.46
CA TYR A 192 -1.16 17.33 -18.14
C TYR A 192 -2.17 18.47 -17.98
N GLN A 193 -3.43 18.28 -18.40
CA GLN A 193 -4.53 19.23 -18.20
C GLN A 193 -5.38 18.91 -16.96
N ARG A 194 -5.18 17.75 -16.35
CA ARG A 194 -5.90 17.33 -15.14
C ARG A 194 -5.19 17.87 -13.91
N VAL A 195 -5.39 19.13 -13.63
CA VAL A 195 -4.69 19.87 -12.57
C VAL A 195 -5.63 20.14 -11.41
N PHE A 196 -5.24 19.59 -10.25
CA PHE A 196 -5.97 19.64 -8.99
C PHE A 196 -4.97 19.99 -7.87
N GLY A 197 -5.10 21.10 -7.28
CA GLY A 197 -4.26 21.56 -6.18
C GLY A 197 -5.11 22.45 -5.30
N GLU A 198 -4.64 23.64 -5.03
CA GLU A 198 -5.35 24.61 -4.20
C GLU A 198 -6.81 24.77 -4.63
N GLY A 199 -7.73 24.71 -3.67
CA GLY A 199 -9.18 24.83 -3.90
C GLY A 199 -9.89 23.56 -4.40
N HIS A 200 -9.19 22.43 -4.61
CA HIS A 200 -9.82 21.21 -5.15
C HIS A 200 -9.99 20.09 -4.10
N TYR A 201 -9.26 20.13 -3.00
CA TYR A 201 -9.44 19.25 -1.83
C TYR A 201 -9.27 17.75 -2.11
N LEU A 202 -8.55 17.34 -3.17
CA LEU A 202 -8.16 15.96 -3.37
C LEU A 202 -7.01 15.62 -2.41
N ARG A 203 -7.27 14.75 -1.47
CA ARG A 203 -6.32 14.40 -0.40
C ARG A 203 -5.10 13.66 -0.96
N PRO A 204 -3.86 14.04 -0.58
CA PRO A 204 -2.67 13.30 -0.99
C PRO A 204 -2.54 11.95 -0.27
N CYS A 205 -1.91 10.96 -0.91
CA CYS A 205 -1.53 9.70 -0.25
C CYS A 205 -0.41 9.92 0.78
N MET A 206 -0.25 8.96 1.73
CA MET A 206 0.86 9.01 2.69
C MET A 206 2.19 8.66 2.01
N ILE A 207 2.27 7.49 1.40
CA ILE A 207 3.47 6.99 0.69
C ILE A 207 3.04 6.56 -0.71
N GLN A 208 3.61 7.16 -1.73
CA GLN A 208 3.33 6.75 -3.11
C GLN A 208 4.62 6.54 -3.90
N PHE A 209 4.70 5.37 -4.53
CA PHE A 209 5.73 5.05 -5.51
C PHE A 209 5.07 5.03 -6.89
N TYR A 210 5.48 5.91 -7.79
CA TYR A 210 4.88 6.02 -9.11
C TYR A 210 5.88 5.61 -10.20
N GLY A 211 5.59 4.53 -10.92
CA GLY A 211 6.45 4.02 -12.00
C GLY A 211 7.80 3.51 -11.51
N CYS A 212 7.88 3.01 -10.28
CA CYS A 212 9.12 2.58 -9.65
C CYS A 212 9.40 1.09 -9.87
N LYS A 213 10.67 0.72 -9.77
CA LYS A 213 11.13 -0.66 -9.84
C LYS A 213 11.97 -1.02 -8.63
N ASN A 214 11.78 -2.24 -8.11
CA ASN A 214 12.42 -2.73 -6.89
C ASN A 214 12.10 -1.81 -5.70
N VAL A 215 10.88 -1.90 -5.20
CA VAL A 215 10.35 -1.09 -4.09
C VAL A 215 10.30 -1.92 -2.81
N LEU A 216 10.72 -1.33 -1.69
CA LEU A 216 10.60 -1.95 -0.37
C LEU A 216 9.99 -0.98 0.65
N VAL A 217 8.97 -1.44 1.38
CA VAL A 217 8.46 -0.78 2.60
C VAL A 217 8.50 -1.82 3.72
N GLU A 218 9.24 -1.53 4.81
CA GLU A 218 9.52 -2.56 5.81
C GLU A 218 9.60 -2.02 7.24
N ASP A 219 9.03 -2.79 8.19
CA ASP A 219 9.16 -2.68 9.65
C ASP A 219 8.58 -1.39 10.28
N LEU A 220 7.95 -0.53 9.54
CA LEU A 220 7.44 0.78 9.97
C LEU A 220 6.19 0.70 10.84
N LYS A 221 5.94 1.80 11.57
CA LYS A 221 4.64 2.11 12.19
C LYS A 221 4.05 3.35 11.53
N ILE A 222 2.82 3.26 11.02
CA ILE A 222 2.17 4.36 10.30
C ILE A 222 0.86 4.73 10.97
N TYR A 223 0.68 6.02 11.22
CA TYR A 223 -0.48 6.58 11.89
C TYR A 223 -1.06 7.75 11.11
N ASP A 224 -2.36 7.95 11.28
CA ASP A 224 -3.12 9.15 10.93
C ASP A 224 -2.85 9.69 9.52
N SER A 225 -3.02 8.81 8.52
CA SER A 225 -2.84 9.14 7.10
C SER A 225 -3.91 10.12 6.59
N PRO A 226 -3.57 11.02 5.66
CA PRO A 226 -4.55 11.90 5.02
C PRO A 226 -5.49 11.17 4.06
N PHE A 227 -5.06 10.08 3.43
CA PHE A 227 -5.77 9.31 2.41
C PHE A 227 -5.21 7.88 2.35
N TRP A 228 -5.16 7.22 1.18
CA TRP A 228 -4.53 5.91 0.99
C TRP A 228 -3.09 5.90 1.52
N ILE A 229 -2.70 4.81 2.18
CA ILE A 229 -1.50 4.82 3.02
C ILE A 229 -0.27 4.40 2.22
N ILE A 230 -0.21 3.18 1.71
CA ILE A 230 0.89 2.70 0.88
C ILE A 230 0.35 2.44 -0.52
N HIS A 231 0.71 3.29 -1.48
CA HIS A 231 0.15 3.27 -2.82
C HIS A 231 1.25 3.13 -3.90
N PRO A 232 1.71 1.93 -4.20
CA PRO A 232 2.53 1.68 -5.37
C PRO A 232 1.66 1.72 -6.64
N VAL A 233 2.08 2.52 -7.63
CA VAL A 233 1.39 2.74 -8.91
C VAL A 233 2.35 2.43 -10.04
N PHE A 234 1.96 1.58 -10.99
CA PHE A 234 2.80 1.18 -12.13
C PHE A 234 4.17 0.64 -11.73
N CYS A 235 4.26 -0.02 -10.58
CA CYS A 235 5.51 -0.54 -10.05
C CYS A 235 5.72 -2.02 -10.43
N ASP A 236 6.98 -2.41 -10.56
CA ASP A 236 7.40 -3.79 -10.71
C ASP A 236 8.37 -4.19 -9.61
N ASN A 237 8.19 -5.40 -9.06
CA ASN A 237 8.94 -5.92 -7.92
C ASN A 237 8.78 -5.06 -6.67
N VAL A 238 7.64 -5.23 -5.99
CA VAL A 238 7.25 -4.50 -4.78
C VAL A 238 7.19 -5.45 -3.59
N THR A 239 7.86 -5.11 -2.52
CA THR A 239 7.74 -5.79 -1.23
C THR A 239 7.25 -4.81 -0.17
N VAL A 240 6.16 -5.15 0.50
CA VAL A 240 5.64 -4.44 1.69
C VAL A 240 5.53 -5.47 2.79
N ARG A 241 6.30 -5.30 3.88
CA ARG A 241 6.31 -6.31 4.93
C ARG A 241 6.51 -5.76 6.33
N ASN A 242 5.94 -6.46 7.32
CA ASN A 242 6.10 -6.18 8.75
C ASN A 242 5.73 -4.74 9.13
N VAL A 243 4.78 -4.11 8.45
CA VAL A 243 4.35 -2.75 8.76
C VAL A 243 3.10 -2.82 9.62
N TYR A 244 3.11 -2.07 10.72
CA TYR A 244 1.95 -1.82 11.56
C TYR A 244 1.28 -0.53 11.13
N ILE A 245 -0.03 -0.59 10.83
CA ILE A 245 -0.81 0.58 10.43
C ILE A 245 -2.00 0.75 11.37
N ASP A 246 -2.09 1.91 12.00
CA ASP A 246 -3.25 2.33 12.79
C ASP A 246 -3.70 3.72 12.33
N SER A 247 -4.66 3.75 11.39
CA SER A 247 -5.09 4.96 10.73
C SER A 247 -6.55 4.82 10.28
N ASN A 248 -7.44 5.55 10.94
CA ASN A 248 -8.88 5.32 10.88
C ASN A 248 -9.67 6.48 10.24
N ASN A 249 -9.06 7.30 9.39
CA ASN A 249 -9.72 8.35 8.63
C ASN A 249 -10.48 7.79 7.42
N TYR A 250 -11.28 8.63 6.77
CA TYR A 250 -11.97 8.25 5.52
C TYR A 250 -10.98 7.86 4.43
N ASN A 251 -11.25 6.74 3.74
CA ASN A 251 -10.41 6.19 2.67
C ASN A 251 -8.95 5.96 3.10
N ASN A 252 -8.73 5.54 4.34
CA ASN A 252 -7.44 5.07 4.80
C ASN A 252 -7.30 3.60 4.46
N ASP A 253 -7.18 3.31 3.15
CA ASP A 253 -6.81 2.00 2.66
C ASP A 253 -5.34 1.76 3.02
N GLY A 254 -5.00 0.56 3.53
CA GLY A 254 -3.67 0.28 4.08
C GLY A 254 -2.60 0.12 3.02
N CYS A 255 -2.86 -0.72 2.00
CA CYS A 255 -1.93 -0.94 0.90
C CYS A 255 -2.68 -1.19 -0.41
N ASP A 256 -2.45 -0.33 -1.39
CA ASP A 256 -3.17 -0.29 -2.66
C ASP A 256 -2.23 -0.49 -3.85
N PRO A 257 -1.81 -1.72 -4.17
CA PRO A 257 -1.06 -1.95 -5.41
C PRO A 257 -1.98 -1.67 -6.61
N GLU A 258 -1.59 -0.68 -7.43
CA GLU A 258 -2.35 -0.26 -8.61
C GLU A 258 -1.55 -0.39 -9.89
N SER A 259 -2.02 -1.24 -10.82
CA SER A 259 -1.30 -1.55 -12.07
C SER A 259 0.14 -2.01 -11.83
N CYS A 260 0.36 -2.83 -10.81
CA CYS A 260 1.66 -3.33 -10.37
C CYS A 260 1.86 -4.80 -10.74
N THR A 261 3.11 -5.19 -10.90
CA THR A 261 3.50 -6.57 -11.19
C THR A 261 4.49 -7.09 -10.15
N ASN A 262 4.38 -8.38 -9.77
CA ASN A 262 5.28 -9.02 -8.80
C ASN A 262 5.27 -8.30 -7.44
N VAL A 263 4.18 -8.45 -6.71
CA VAL A 263 3.95 -7.78 -5.42
C VAL A 263 3.90 -8.81 -4.29
N LEU A 264 4.66 -8.59 -3.24
CA LEU A 264 4.58 -9.34 -1.99
C LEU A 264 4.13 -8.41 -0.86
N ILE A 265 3.03 -8.78 -0.21
CA ILE A 265 2.55 -8.12 1.01
C ILE A 265 2.51 -9.18 2.10
N GLU A 266 3.38 -9.06 3.11
CA GLU A 266 3.48 -10.08 4.16
C GLU A 266 3.70 -9.51 5.56
N GLY A 267 3.18 -10.22 6.58
CA GLY A 267 3.42 -9.88 7.98
C GLY A 267 2.87 -8.52 8.40
N MET A 268 1.87 -8.01 7.68
CA MET A 268 1.26 -6.71 7.96
C MET A 268 0.23 -6.79 9.08
N ASP A 269 0.08 -5.70 9.82
CA ASP A 269 -0.99 -5.54 10.83
C ASP A 269 -1.80 -4.28 10.51
N PHE A 270 -3.08 -4.48 10.13
CA PHE A 270 -3.96 -3.42 9.64
C PHE A 270 -5.10 -3.12 10.64
N ASN A 271 -5.07 -1.91 11.21
CA ASN A 271 -6.22 -1.27 11.86
C ASN A 271 -6.55 0.02 11.12
N VAL A 272 -7.35 -0.09 10.06
CA VAL A 272 -7.54 0.99 9.07
C VAL A 272 -9.01 1.39 8.93
N GLY A 273 -9.24 2.59 8.40
CA GLY A 273 -10.56 3.17 8.25
C GLY A 273 -11.33 2.71 7.01
N ASP A 274 -10.64 2.08 6.06
CA ASP A 274 -11.19 1.50 4.83
C ASP A 274 -10.49 0.15 4.53
N ASP A 275 -10.38 -0.29 3.28
CA ASP A 275 -9.82 -1.60 2.93
C ASP A 275 -8.37 -1.79 3.46
N GLY A 276 -8.06 -2.93 4.09
CA GLY A 276 -6.69 -3.23 4.53
C GLY A 276 -5.74 -3.34 3.34
N ILE A 277 -6.15 -4.08 2.32
CA ILE A 277 -5.48 -4.14 1.03
C ILE A 277 -6.53 -3.98 -0.06
N ALA A 278 -6.33 -3.03 -0.98
CA ALA A 278 -7.19 -2.89 -2.14
C ALA A 278 -6.39 -3.01 -3.45
N ILE A 279 -6.63 -4.09 -4.19
CA ILE A 279 -5.92 -4.39 -5.43
C ILE A 279 -6.61 -3.67 -6.58
N LYS A 280 -5.90 -2.73 -7.20
CA LYS A 280 -6.44 -1.80 -8.18
C LYS A 280 -5.67 -1.83 -9.51
N SER A 281 -6.28 -1.33 -10.60
CA SER A 281 -5.66 -1.23 -11.93
C SER A 281 -6.30 -0.14 -12.79
N GLY A 282 -6.60 0.99 -12.17
CA GLY A 282 -7.19 2.14 -12.85
C GLY A 282 -8.70 2.10 -12.94
N ARG A 283 -9.27 3.26 -13.24
CA ARG A 283 -10.71 3.51 -13.26
C ARG A 283 -11.22 3.81 -14.66
N ASP A 284 -12.29 3.13 -15.04
CA ASP A 284 -13.09 3.39 -16.25
C ASP A 284 -12.20 3.54 -17.51
N GLN A 285 -12.43 4.54 -18.33
CA GLN A 285 -11.68 4.80 -19.57
C GLN A 285 -10.18 4.98 -19.33
N ASP A 286 -9.78 5.56 -18.21
CA ASP A 286 -8.36 5.72 -17.87
C ASP A 286 -7.69 4.36 -17.63
N GLY A 287 -8.37 3.48 -16.89
CA GLY A 287 -7.91 2.11 -16.68
C GLY A 287 -7.87 1.30 -17.97
N TRP A 288 -8.88 1.42 -18.84
CA TRP A 288 -8.91 0.73 -20.15
C TRP A 288 -7.83 1.25 -21.10
N ARG A 289 -7.65 2.56 -21.16
CA ARG A 289 -6.63 3.21 -22.00
C ARG A 289 -5.23 2.75 -21.66
N ILE A 290 -4.93 2.66 -20.37
CA ILE A 290 -3.63 2.19 -19.89
C ILE A 290 -3.52 0.68 -20.07
N GLY A 291 -4.57 -0.09 -19.73
CA GLY A 291 -4.65 -1.53 -19.94
C GLY A 291 -3.61 -2.34 -19.17
N GLN A 292 -3.06 -1.80 -18.08
CA GLN A 292 -2.07 -2.48 -17.26
C GLN A 292 -2.73 -3.09 -16.04
N ALA A 293 -2.78 -4.41 -16.01
CA ALA A 293 -3.31 -5.17 -14.88
C ALA A 293 -2.41 -5.09 -13.65
N THR A 294 -3.00 -5.30 -12.48
CA THR A 294 -2.23 -5.72 -11.30
C THR A 294 -2.16 -7.23 -11.27
N GLU A 295 -0.95 -7.77 -11.24
CA GLU A 295 -0.75 -9.20 -11.37
C GLU A 295 0.42 -9.77 -10.57
N ASN A 296 0.36 -11.08 -10.31
CA ASN A 296 1.38 -11.80 -9.53
C ASN A 296 1.52 -11.20 -8.13
N VAL A 297 0.41 -11.10 -7.40
CA VAL A 297 0.35 -10.58 -6.03
C VAL A 297 0.25 -11.73 -5.03
N ILE A 298 1.13 -11.73 -4.06
CA ILE A 298 1.10 -12.67 -2.94
C ILE A 298 0.85 -11.89 -1.65
N ILE A 299 -0.21 -12.26 -0.95
CA ILE A 299 -0.60 -11.70 0.35
C ILE A 299 -0.57 -12.83 1.35
N ARG A 300 0.25 -12.70 2.41
CA ARG A 300 0.37 -13.75 3.40
C ARG A 300 0.76 -13.27 4.79
N ASN A 301 0.38 -14.05 5.80
CA ASN A 301 0.72 -13.78 7.20
C ASN A 301 0.27 -12.38 7.67
N CYS A 302 -0.79 -11.81 7.07
CA CYS A 302 -1.31 -10.50 7.42
C CYS A 302 -2.45 -10.62 8.44
N HIS A 303 -2.57 -9.63 9.30
CA HIS A 303 -3.67 -9.47 10.24
C HIS A 303 -4.51 -8.25 9.90
N PHE A 304 -5.84 -8.42 9.92
CA PHE A 304 -6.82 -7.38 9.60
C PHE A 304 -7.82 -7.24 10.76
N ALA A 305 -7.87 -6.07 11.38
CA ALA A 305 -8.72 -5.82 12.54
C ALA A 305 -10.12 -5.28 12.19
N ARG A 306 -10.34 -4.67 11.01
CA ARG A 306 -11.62 -4.01 10.64
C ARG A 306 -12.07 -4.26 9.21
N TRP A 307 -11.19 -4.09 8.25
CA TRP A 307 -11.42 -4.26 6.81
C TRP A 307 -10.29 -5.09 6.25
N ALA A 308 -10.61 -6.09 5.45
CA ALA A 308 -9.57 -6.98 4.98
C ALA A 308 -9.19 -6.69 3.51
N ILE A 309 -9.43 -7.63 2.60
CA ILE A 309 -8.89 -7.56 1.25
C ILE A 309 -10.00 -7.27 0.25
N THR A 310 -9.80 -6.25 -0.57
CA THR A 310 -10.69 -5.88 -1.67
C THR A 310 -9.98 -6.03 -3.01
N VAL A 311 -10.65 -6.61 -4.00
CA VAL A 311 -10.28 -6.55 -5.40
C VAL A 311 -11.17 -5.49 -6.06
N GLY A 312 -10.60 -4.36 -6.37
CA GLY A 312 -11.32 -3.19 -6.90
C GLY A 312 -11.40 -2.02 -5.88
N SER A 313 -12.36 -1.06 -6.06
CA SER A 313 -13.28 -0.97 -7.20
C SER A 313 -12.63 -0.46 -8.50
N GLU A 314 -11.50 0.19 -8.43
CA GLU A 314 -10.73 0.71 -9.56
C GLU A 314 -9.88 -0.44 -10.18
N MET A 315 -10.53 -1.38 -10.87
CA MET A 315 -9.86 -2.56 -11.48
C MET A 315 -10.07 -2.67 -12.98
N SER A 316 -10.28 -1.55 -13.66
CA SER A 316 -10.64 -1.52 -15.08
C SER A 316 -9.54 -2.04 -16.01
N GLY A 317 -8.26 -1.95 -15.61
CA GLY A 317 -7.12 -2.53 -16.33
C GLY A 317 -6.92 -4.04 -16.12
N GLY A 318 -7.72 -4.65 -15.24
CA GLY A 318 -7.65 -6.09 -14.92
C GLY A 318 -6.83 -6.43 -13.67
N VAL A 319 -7.17 -7.55 -13.04
CA VAL A 319 -6.48 -8.10 -11.85
C VAL A 319 -6.36 -9.61 -12.04
N ARG A 320 -5.16 -10.18 -11.92
CA ARG A 320 -4.93 -11.61 -12.10
C ARG A 320 -3.78 -12.18 -11.28
N ASN A 321 -3.81 -13.49 -11.06
CA ASN A 321 -2.79 -14.21 -10.30
C ASN A 321 -2.60 -13.63 -8.86
N ILE A 322 -3.69 -13.56 -8.11
CA ILE A 322 -3.69 -13.10 -6.72
C ILE A 322 -3.75 -14.33 -5.81
N TYR A 323 -2.79 -14.43 -4.90
CA TYR A 323 -2.66 -15.54 -3.94
C TYR A 323 -2.71 -15.01 -2.53
N ILE A 324 -3.64 -15.52 -1.75
CA ILE A 324 -3.87 -15.11 -0.36
C ILE A 324 -3.74 -16.35 0.50
N GLU A 325 -2.82 -16.33 1.48
CA GLU A 325 -2.60 -17.45 2.39
C GLU A 325 -2.25 -17.00 3.81
N ASP A 326 -2.59 -17.82 4.78
CA ASP A 326 -2.21 -17.67 6.19
C ASP A 326 -2.51 -16.28 6.80
N CYS A 327 -3.62 -15.64 6.36
CA CYS A 327 -4.07 -14.37 6.88
C CYS A 327 -5.09 -14.54 8.00
N LYS A 328 -5.02 -13.67 9.00
CA LYS A 328 -5.97 -13.60 10.11
C LYS A 328 -6.89 -12.39 9.94
N ILE A 329 -8.20 -12.64 9.95
CA ILE A 329 -9.22 -11.63 9.76
C ILE A 329 -10.11 -11.61 11.01
N ASP A 330 -10.00 -10.56 11.83
CA ASP A 330 -10.72 -10.41 13.08
C ASP A 330 -11.78 -9.32 12.96
N SER A 331 -13.04 -9.70 13.18
CA SER A 331 -14.19 -8.74 13.25
C SER A 331 -14.32 -7.79 12.04
N CYS A 332 -13.82 -8.20 10.88
CA CYS A 332 -13.87 -7.40 9.66
C CYS A 332 -15.29 -7.38 9.06
N ARG A 333 -15.65 -6.28 8.44
CA ARG A 333 -16.90 -6.16 7.68
C ARG A 333 -16.93 -7.14 6.51
N ASN A 334 -15.80 -7.28 5.79
CA ASN A 334 -15.62 -8.22 4.68
C ASN A 334 -14.28 -8.94 4.84
N GLY A 335 -14.21 -10.22 4.51
CA GLY A 335 -12.95 -10.97 4.44
C GLY A 335 -12.25 -10.72 3.12
N ILE A 336 -12.82 -11.24 2.03
CA ILE A 336 -12.37 -10.95 0.66
C ILE A 336 -13.58 -10.40 -0.10
N TYR A 337 -13.42 -9.23 -0.70
CA TYR A 337 -14.47 -8.53 -1.40
C TYR A 337 -14.10 -8.21 -2.85
N PHE A 338 -14.89 -8.69 -3.81
CA PHE A 338 -14.80 -8.31 -5.21
C PHE A 338 -15.72 -7.12 -5.46
N LYS A 339 -15.14 -5.93 -5.52
CA LYS A 339 -15.84 -4.65 -5.64
C LYS A 339 -15.79 -4.19 -7.09
N SER A 340 -16.65 -4.74 -7.91
CA SER A 340 -16.72 -4.43 -9.35
C SER A 340 -18.13 -4.05 -9.78
N ASN A 341 -18.25 -3.37 -10.92
CA ASN A 341 -19.51 -3.21 -11.60
C ASN A 341 -19.32 -3.30 -13.13
N PRO A 342 -20.37 -3.64 -13.91
CA PRO A 342 -20.27 -3.82 -15.36
C PRO A 342 -19.74 -2.59 -16.10
N ASP A 343 -20.07 -1.38 -15.64
CA ASP A 343 -19.74 -0.13 -16.32
C ASP A 343 -18.23 0.19 -16.21
N ARG A 344 -17.56 -0.29 -15.15
CA ARG A 344 -16.11 -0.14 -15.00
C ARG A 344 -15.31 -1.17 -15.76
N GLY A 345 -15.90 -2.31 -16.08
CA GLY A 345 -15.18 -3.41 -16.67
C GLY A 345 -14.09 -3.98 -15.76
N GLY A 346 -13.04 -4.51 -16.37
CA GLY A 346 -11.99 -5.26 -15.70
C GLY A 346 -12.21 -6.77 -15.71
N TYR A 347 -11.18 -7.55 -15.33
CA TYR A 347 -11.22 -9.02 -15.30
C TYR A 347 -10.33 -9.56 -14.20
#